data_15aacb426bdf2a265e042ac226f09afe
#
_entry.id   15aacb426bdf2a265e042ac226f09afe
#
_cell.length_a   1.000
_cell.length_b   1.000
_cell.length_c   1.000
_cell.angle_alpha   90.00
_cell.angle_beta   90.00
_cell.angle_gamma   90.00
#
_symmetry.space_group_name_H-M   'P 1'
#
loop_
_entity.id
_entity.type
_entity.pdbx_description
1 polymer ?
#
loop_
_entity_poly.entity_id
_entity_poly.type
_entity_poly.pdbx_seq_one_letter_code
_entity_poly.pdbx_strand_id
1 'polypeptide(L)'
;GCIGLERGRKRRPAGFRTYMLVCLGAALTVLLSLYEFTMVTGPWSDICAEIGIKTDVSRFGAQVINGIGFLGAGTILVTGRQQVKGLTTAAGLWASACTGLAVGAGFYECVLIAFAMIFLSIRLFPIVDAYIQENARDINLYMEFYSLGDISTIINQLKSQNVQIYDI
;
A
#
# COMPACT_ATOMS: atom_id res chain seq x y z
N GLY A 1 7.94 10.37 -4.44
CA GLY A 1 8.98 10.84 -3.51
C GLY A 1 8.47 11.10 -2.10
N CYS A 2 7.50 12.01 -1.90
CA CYS A 2 7.04 12.45 -0.57
C CYS A 2 6.52 11.30 0.32
N ILE A 3 5.73 10.39 -0.25
CA ILE A 3 5.25 9.19 0.46
C ILE A 3 6.43 8.35 0.96
N GLY A 4 7.40 8.07 0.09
CA GLY A 4 8.57 7.29 0.45
C GLY A 4 9.48 7.95 1.49
N LEU A 5 9.54 9.27 1.56
CA LEU A 5 10.26 10.01 2.62
C LEU A 5 9.60 9.81 3.98
N GLU A 6 8.29 9.91 4.05
CA GLU A 6 7.53 9.67 5.28
C GLU A 6 7.72 8.23 5.76
N ARG A 7 7.61 7.25 4.84
CA ARG A 7 7.81 5.84 5.15
C ARG A 7 9.24 5.52 5.62
N GLY A 8 10.24 6.11 4.98
CA GLY A 8 11.64 5.98 5.39
C GLY A 8 11.91 6.54 6.78
N ARG A 9 11.33 7.70 7.13
CA ARG A 9 11.42 8.27 8.50
C ARG A 9 10.83 7.35 9.56
N LYS A 10 9.75 6.63 9.24
CA LYS A 10 9.11 5.65 10.12
C LYS A 10 9.75 4.25 10.06
N ARG A 11 10.93 4.10 9.44
CA ARG A 11 11.67 2.84 9.29
C ARG A 11 10.80 1.69 8.74
N ARG A 12 9.94 2.00 7.76
CA ARG A 12 9.11 0.99 7.09
C ARG A 12 9.90 0.27 5.99
N PRO A 13 9.52 -0.98 5.61
CA PRO A 13 10.29 -1.81 4.66
C PRO A 13 10.56 -1.15 3.31
N ALA A 14 9.58 -0.41 2.74
CA ALA A 14 9.75 0.35 1.52
C ALA A 14 9.92 1.84 1.83
N GLY A 15 11.03 2.41 1.36
CA GLY A 15 11.41 3.81 1.57
C GLY A 15 11.39 4.64 0.29
N PHE A 16 12.06 5.78 0.32
CA PHE A 16 12.09 6.78 -0.74
C PHE A 16 12.44 6.19 -2.12
N ARG A 17 13.51 5.40 -2.20
CA ARG A 17 14.00 4.83 -3.46
C ARG A 17 12.96 3.88 -4.08
N THR A 18 12.36 3.01 -3.29
CA THR A 18 11.36 2.03 -3.74
C THR A 18 10.15 2.72 -4.36
N TYR A 19 9.58 3.71 -3.66
CA TYR A 19 8.44 4.48 -4.16
C TYR A 19 8.76 5.27 -5.43
N MET A 20 9.97 5.83 -5.54
CA MET A 20 10.40 6.54 -6.73
C MET A 20 10.54 5.61 -7.93
N LEU A 21 11.22 4.47 -7.75
CA LEU A 21 11.45 3.50 -8.83
C LEU A 21 10.14 2.89 -9.33
N VAL A 22 9.21 2.56 -8.43
CA VAL A 22 7.89 2.04 -8.80
C VAL A 22 7.11 3.07 -9.62
N CYS A 23 7.08 4.32 -9.20
CA CYS A 23 6.39 5.39 -9.91
C CYS A 23 7.01 5.67 -11.29
N LEU A 24 8.35 5.75 -11.36
CA LEU A 24 9.07 5.97 -12.62
C LEU A 24 8.90 4.79 -13.58
N GLY A 25 9.01 3.56 -13.10
CA GLY A 25 8.81 2.36 -13.92
C GLY A 25 7.40 2.31 -14.50
N ALA A 26 6.39 2.62 -13.70
CA ALA A 26 5.00 2.69 -14.16
C ALA A 26 4.79 3.81 -15.21
N ALA A 27 5.35 4.98 -15.01
CA ALA A 27 5.28 6.08 -16.00
C ALA A 27 5.96 5.69 -17.32
N LEU A 28 7.15 5.10 -17.25
CA LEU A 28 7.88 4.63 -18.43
C LEU A 28 7.10 3.57 -19.21
N THR A 29 6.38 2.68 -18.50
CA THR A 29 5.56 1.64 -19.14
C THR A 29 4.44 2.24 -20.00
N VAL A 30 3.79 3.30 -19.52
CA VAL A 30 2.77 4.03 -20.31
C VAL A 30 3.40 4.75 -21.51
N LEU A 31 4.54 5.40 -21.32
CA LEU A 31 5.26 6.07 -22.41
C LEU A 31 5.67 5.08 -23.51
N LEU A 32 6.12 3.88 -23.14
CA LEU A 32 6.43 2.80 -24.10
C LEU A 32 5.19 2.37 -24.88
N SER A 33 4.05 2.23 -24.20
CA SER A 33 2.77 1.87 -24.85
C SER A 33 2.30 2.94 -25.84
N LEU A 34 2.41 4.21 -25.47
CA LEU A 34 2.09 5.33 -26.38
C LEU A 34 3.05 5.41 -27.56
N TYR A 35 4.33 5.13 -27.34
CA TYR A 35 5.33 5.08 -28.40
C TYR A 35 5.04 3.93 -29.38
N GLU A 36 4.75 2.72 -28.86
CA GLU A 36 4.34 1.57 -29.69
C GLU A 36 3.11 1.93 -30.55
N PHE A 37 2.08 2.54 -29.93
CA PHE A 37 0.88 2.99 -30.65
C PHE A 37 1.24 3.94 -31.78
N THR A 38 2.09 4.94 -31.53
CA THR A 38 2.52 5.93 -32.54
C THR A 38 3.28 5.25 -33.68
N MET A 39 4.12 4.27 -33.41
CA MET A 39 4.87 3.55 -34.43
C MET A 39 3.97 2.65 -35.29
N VAL A 40 3.04 1.91 -34.66
CA VAL A 40 2.11 0.99 -35.34
C VAL A 40 1.10 1.75 -36.21
N THR A 41 0.62 2.91 -35.74
CA THR A 41 -0.35 3.74 -36.50
C THR A 41 0.30 4.72 -37.47
N GLY A 42 1.61 4.90 -37.39
CA GLY A 42 2.40 5.82 -38.22
C GLY A 42 3.42 5.09 -39.12
N PRO A 43 4.72 5.13 -38.80
CA PRO A 43 5.79 4.66 -39.69
C PRO A 43 5.69 3.18 -40.07
N TRP A 44 5.06 2.34 -39.24
CA TRP A 44 4.93 0.89 -39.47
C TRP A 44 3.53 0.46 -39.90
N SER A 45 2.62 1.42 -40.19
CA SER A 45 1.21 1.15 -40.48
C SER A 45 1.00 0.13 -41.59
N ASP A 46 1.73 0.26 -42.72
CA ASP A 46 1.59 -0.60 -43.86
C ASP A 46 2.00 -2.05 -43.57
N ILE A 47 3.15 -2.22 -42.90
CA ILE A 47 3.65 -3.53 -42.50
C ILE A 47 2.72 -4.16 -41.47
N CYS A 48 2.28 -3.38 -40.49
CA CYS A 48 1.37 -3.87 -39.44
C CYS A 48 0.00 -4.27 -40.01
N ALA A 49 -0.51 -3.56 -41.00
CA ALA A 49 -1.75 -3.90 -41.69
C ALA A 49 -1.61 -5.22 -42.47
N GLU A 50 -0.49 -5.42 -43.17
CA GLU A 50 -0.20 -6.62 -43.95
C GLU A 50 -0.15 -7.89 -43.09
N ILE A 51 0.51 -7.79 -41.89
CA ILE A 51 0.69 -8.93 -40.97
C ILE A 51 -0.37 -9.01 -39.88
N GLY A 52 -1.35 -8.09 -39.87
CA GLY A 52 -2.49 -8.08 -38.94
C GLY A 52 -2.13 -7.72 -37.48
N ILE A 53 -1.04 -6.99 -37.27
CA ILE A 53 -0.66 -6.53 -35.91
C ILE A 53 -1.60 -5.41 -35.47
N LYS A 54 -2.16 -5.56 -34.26
CA LYS A 54 -2.94 -4.54 -33.56
C LYS A 54 -2.26 -4.23 -32.23
N THR A 55 -2.27 -2.96 -31.85
CA THR A 55 -1.77 -2.52 -30.56
C THR A 55 -2.91 -2.24 -29.59
N ASP A 56 -2.65 -2.46 -28.32
CA ASP A 56 -3.56 -2.18 -27.21
C ASP A 56 -2.81 -1.35 -26.15
N VAL A 57 -3.08 -0.06 -26.13
CA VAL A 57 -2.42 0.93 -25.26
C VAL A 57 -2.67 0.62 -23.79
N SER A 58 -3.76 -0.05 -23.43
CA SER A 58 -4.09 -0.36 -22.03
C SER A 58 -3.28 -1.54 -21.47
N ARG A 59 -2.74 -2.39 -22.32
CA ARG A 59 -2.14 -3.68 -21.97
C ARG A 59 -0.95 -3.55 -21.02
N PHE A 60 -0.02 -2.65 -21.33
CA PHE A 60 1.16 -2.43 -20.50
C PHE A 60 0.79 -1.90 -19.11
N GLY A 61 -0.14 -0.94 -19.04
CA GLY A 61 -0.63 -0.40 -17.78
C GLY A 61 -1.33 -1.46 -16.91
N ALA A 62 -2.15 -2.32 -17.52
CA ALA A 62 -2.80 -3.42 -16.82
C ALA A 62 -1.80 -4.39 -16.19
N GLN A 63 -0.69 -4.70 -16.88
CA GLN A 63 0.37 -5.56 -16.34
C GLN A 63 1.11 -4.92 -15.17
N VAL A 64 1.31 -3.59 -15.18
CA VAL A 64 1.89 -2.89 -14.02
C VAL A 64 1.00 -3.03 -12.79
N ILE A 65 -0.32 -2.83 -12.95
CA ILE A 65 -1.28 -2.94 -11.84
C ILE A 65 -1.27 -4.33 -11.23
N ASN A 66 -1.21 -5.38 -12.06
CA ASN A 66 -1.12 -6.76 -11.61
C ASN A 66 0.25 -7.07 -10.98
N GLY A 67 1.34 -6.65 -11.64
CA GLY A 67 2.70 -6.94 -11.22
C GLY A 67 3.10 -6.29 -9.90
N ILE A 68 2.61 -5.09 -9.60
CA ILE A 68 2.92 -4.40 -8.34
C ILE A 68 2.36 -5.15 -7.13
N GLY A 69 1.35 -5.99 -7.31
CA GLY A 69 0.80 -6.85 -6.26
C GLY A 69 1.86 -7.77 -5.65
N PHE A 70 2.79 -8.29 -6.45
CA PHE A 70 3.90 -9.11 -5.97
C PHE A 70 4.84 -8.33 -5.05
N LEU A 71 5.24 -7.11 -5.42
CA LEU A 71 6.05 -6.24 -4.56
C LEU A 71 5.30 -5.83 -3.29
N GLY A 72 4.00 -5.54 -3.42
CA GLY A 72 3.14 -5.25 -2.28
C GLY A 72 3.09 -6.41 -1.30
N ALA A 73 2.81 -7.61 -1.77
CA ALA A 73 2.78 -8.84 -0.97
C ALA A 73 4.12 -9.09 -0.26
N GLY A 74 5.24 -8.83 -0.92
CA GLY A 74 6.59 -8.94 -0.34
C GLY A 74 6.86 -8.01 0.85
N THR A 75 6.02 -6.98 1.07
CA THR A 75 6.14 -6.09 2.23
C THR A 75 5.23 -6.47 3.40
N ILE A 76 4.34 -7.45 3.20
CA ILE A 76 3.38 -7.91 4.22
C ILE A 76 4.02 -9.03 5.02
N LEU A 77 4.15 -8.83 6.32
CA LEU A 77 4.73 -9.78 7.26
C LEU A 77 3.69 -10.17 8.31
N VAL A 78 3.54 -11.47 8.51
CA VAL A 78 2.74 -12.03 9.61
C VAL A 78 3.70 -12.39 10.74
N THR A 79 3.51 -11.81 11.92
CA THR A 79 4.31 -12.12 13.11
C THR A 79 3.65 -13.21 13.93
N GLY A 80 4.41 -13.93 14.77
CA GLY A 80 3.93 -15.06 15.59
C GLY A 80 2.80 -14.74 16.56
N ARG A 81 2.41 -13.46 16.70
CA ARG A 81 1.24 -13.00 17.46
C ARG A 81 0.04 -12.67 16.56
N GLN A 82 -0.07 -13.27 15.38
CA GLN A 82 -1.11 -13.03 14.36
C GLN A 82 -1.26 -11.56 13.91
N GLN A 83 -0.27 -10.71 14.19
CA GLN A 83 -0.29 -9.32 13.74
C GLN A 83 0.22 -9.23 12.31
N VAL A 84 -0.59 -8.66 11.43
CA VAL A 84 -0.21 -8.38 10.03
C VAL A 84 0.40 -6.98 9.95
N LYS A 85 1.67 -6.89 9.56
CA LYS A 85 2.39 -5.63 9.35
C LYS A 85 2.67 -5.43 7.87
N GLY A 86 2.73 -4.17 7.41
CA GLY A 86 3.11 -3.84 6.03
C GLY A 86 1.95 -3.52 5.09
N LEU A 87 0.68 -3.73 5.48
CA LEU A 87 -0.49 -3.47 4.64
C LEU A 87 -0.52 -2.05 4.05
N THR A 88 -0.29 -1.03 4.88
CA THR A 88 -0.25 0.38 4.41
C THR A 88 0.93 0.62 3.47
N THR A 89 2.05 -0.09 3.65
CA THR A 89 3.21 0.00 2.76
C THR A 89 2.87 -0.60 1.39
N ALA A 90 2.24 -1.79 1.37
CA ALA A 90 1.79 -2.46 0.17
C ALA A 90 0.77 -1.59 -0.61
N ALA A 91 -0.24 -1.07 0.07
CA ALA A 91 -1.23 -0.16 -0.53
C ALA A 91 -0.58 1.12 -1.07
N GLY A 92 0.40 1.68 -0.36
CA GLY A 92 1.15 2.84 -0.81
C GLY A 92 1.98 2.58 -2.06
N LEU A 93 2.62 1.41 -2.19
CA LEU A 93 3.36 1.01 -3.39
C LEU A 93 2.41 0.91 -4.59
N TRP A 94 1.25 0.28 -4.41
CA TRP A 94 0.22 0.18 -5.43
C TRP A 94 -0.27 1.56 -5.88
N ALA A 95 -0.61 2.44 -4.95
CA ALA A 95 -1.01 3.82 -5.23
C ALA A 95 0.09 4.62 -5.94
N SER A 96 1.37 4.39 -5.62
CA SER A 96 2.51 5.03 -6.28
C SER A 96 2.66 4.57 -7.74
N ALA A 97 2.40 3.28 -8.03
CA ALA A 97 2.39 2.77 -9.40
C ALA A 97 1.25 3.40 -10.21
N CYS A 98 0.03 3.44 -9.67
CA CYS A 98 -1.12 4.09 -10.32
C CYS A 98 -0.86 5.58 -10.59
N THR A 99 -0.22 6.27 -9.65
CA THR A 99 0.19 7.67 -9.85
C THR A 99 1.21 7.78 -10.98
N GLY A 100 2.16 6.85 -11.09
CA GLY A 100 3.12 6.77 -12.18
C GLY A 100 2.46 6.57 -13.54
N LEU A 101 1.47 5.64 -13.63
CA LEU A 101 0.68 5.43 -14.86
C LEU A 101 -0.04 6.72 -15.28
N ALA A 102 -0.65 7.43 -14.35
CA ALA A 102 -1.34 8.68 -14.63
C ALA A 102 -0.39 9.80 -15.09
N VAL A 103 0.82 9.88 -14.50
CA VAL A 103 1.88 10.80 -14.95
C VAL A 103 2.31 10.48 -16.38
N GLY A 104 2.56 9.19 -16.68
CA GLY A 104 2.95 8.74 -18.01
C GLY A 104 1.88 8.99 -19.07
N ALA A 105 0.60 8.93 -18.68
CA ALA A 105 -0.54 9.22 -19.55
C ALA A 105 -0.84 10.73 -19.71
N GLY A 106 -0.16 11.61 -18.95
CA GLY A 106 -0.39 13.06 -19.02
C GLY A 106 -1.59 13.58 -18.22
N PHE A 107 -2.21 12.76 -17.34
CA PHE A 107 -3.36 13.15 -16.52
C PHE A 107 -2.91 13.89 -15.24
N TYR A 108 -2.32 15.07 -15.40
CA TYR A 108 -1.69 15.80 -14.27
C TYR A 108 -2.67 16.28 -13.21
N GLU A 109 -3.91 16.66 -13.58
CA GLU A 109 -4.94 17.05 -12.63
C GLU A 109 -5.31 15.86 -11.73
N CYS A 110 -5.50 14.68 -12.32
CA CYS A 110 -5.76 13.45 -11.57
C CYS A 110 -4.60 13.12 -10.61
N VAL A 111 -3.36 13.33 -11.06
CA VAL A 111 -2.15 13.10 -10.25
C VAL A 111 -2.14 14.03 -9.03
N LEU A 112 -2.47 15.30 -9.18
CA LEU A 112 -2.50 16.27 -8.08
C LEU A 112 -3.56 15.91 -7.04
N ILE A 113 -4.77 15.59 -7.50
CA ILE A 113 -5.88 15.19 -6.61
C ILE A 113 -5.53 13.88 -5.89
N ALA A 114 -5.08 12.86 -6.63
CA ALA A 114 -4.70 11.56 -6.06
C ALA A 114 -3.56 11.72 -5.05
N PHE A 115 -2.54 12.52 -5.36
CA PHE A 115 -1.43 12.79 -4.45
C PHE A 115 -1.90 13.45 -3.15
N ALA A 116 -2.79 14.46 -3.25
CA ALA A 116 -3.35 15.13 -2.08
C ALA A 116 -4.12 14.13 -1.19
N MET A 117 -4.98 13.30 -1.79
CA MET A 117 -5.77 12.29 -1.05
C MET A 117 -4.89 11.22 -0.41
N ILE A 118 -3.91 10.68 -1.13
CA ILE A 118 -2.98 9.67 -0.61
C ILE A 118 -2.14 10.27 0.53
N PHE A 119 -1.62 11.49 0.34
CA PHE A 119 -0.81 12.16 1.36
C PHE A 119 -1.63 12.44 2.63
N LEU A 120 -2.88 12.89 2.47
CA LEU A 120 -3.81 13.10 3.56
C LEU A 120 -4.08 11.79 4.33
N SER A 121 -4.36 10.70 3.60
CA SER A 121 -4.61 9.38 4.19
C SER A 121 -3.42 8.87 5.01
N ILE A 122 -2.21 9.00 4.49
CA ILE A 122 -1.01 8.52 5.18
C ILE A 122 -0.64 9.38 6.39
N ARG A 123 -0.97 10.68 6.36
CA ARG A 123 -0.56 11.65 7.35
C ARG A 123 -1.61 11.88 8.43
N LEU A 124 -2.88 11.98 8.05
CA LEU A 124 -3.99 12.34 8.93
C LEU A 124 -4.61 11.12 9.63
N PHE A 125 -4.85 10.03 8.91
CA PHE A 125 -5.55 8.87 9.48
C PHE A 125 -4.83 8.22 10.66
N PRO A 126 -3.49 8.14 10.73
CA PRO A 126 -2.83 7.65 11.94
C PRO A 126 -3.13 8.47 13.21
N ILE A 127 -3.43 9.77 13.06
CA ILE A 127 -3.82 10.64 14.20
C ILE A 127 -5.24 10.26 14.64
N VAL A 128 -6.14 10.01 13.68
CA VAL A 128 -7.51 9.55 13.95
C VAL A 128 -7.49 8.16 14.58
N ASP A 129 -6.67 7.24 14.06
CA ASP A 129 -6.50 5.89 14.62
C ASP A 129 -6.00 5.94 16.07
N ALA A 130 -5.01 6.79 16.36
CA ALA A 130 -4.50 6.97 17.71
C ALA A 130 -5.58 7.52 18.65
N TYR A 131 -6.36 8.51 18.19
CA TYR A 131 -7.46 9.06 18.98
C TYR A 131 -8.57 8.03 19.26
N ILE A 132 -8.91 7.21 18.27
CA ILE A 132 -9.88 6.10 18.43
C ILE A 132 -9.35 5.07 19.42
N GLN A 133 -8.07 4.68 19.32
CA GLN A 133 -7.44 3.71 20.22
C GLN A 133 -7.35 4.21 21.66
N GLU A 134 -7.02 5.49 21.87
CA GLU A 134 -6.99 6.08 23.20
C GLU A 134 -8.38 6.13 23.85
N ASN A 135 -9.43 6.28 23.05
CA ASN A 135 -10.82 6.27 23.53
C ASN A 135 -11.48 4.89 23.50
N ALA A 136 -10.79 3.85 22.99
CA ALA A 136 -11.26 2.49 23.05
C ALA A 136 -11.24 2.00 24.51
N ARG A 137 -12.33 1.37 24.92
CA ARG A 137 -12.46 0.79 26.29
C ARG A 137 -11.71 -0.53 26.45
N ASP A 138 -11.14 -1.06 25.37
CA ASP A 138 -10.44 -2.34 25.35
C ASP A 138 -8.98 -2.14 25.75
N ILE A 139 -8.54 -2.80 26.82
CA ILE A 139 -7.18 -2.72 27.35
C ILE A 139 -6.55 -4.10 27.23
N ASN A 140 -5.39 -4.19 26.56
CA ASN A 140 -4.57 -5.39 26.60
C ASN A 140 -3.65 -5.34 27.80
N LEU A 141 -3.90 -6.18 28.80
CA LEU A 141 -3.06 -6.33 29.97
C LEU A 141 -2.06 -7.46 29.74
N TYR A 142 -0.78 -7.16 29.86
CA TYR A 142 0.28 -8.16 29.91
C TYR A 142 0.73 -8.35 31.35
N MET A 143 0.61 -9.58 31.87
CA MET A 143 0.98 -9.92 33.24
C MET A 143 1.91 -11.12 33.28
N GLU A 144 2.97 -11.02 34.08
CA GLU A 144 3.86 -12.14 34.39
C GLU A 144 3.52 -12.70 35.76
N PHE A 145 3.36 -14.02 35.84
CA PHE A 145 2.97 -14.72 37.08
C PHE A 145 4.10 -15.60 37.56
N TYR A 146 4.29 -15.64 38.88
CA TYR A 146 5.19 -16.59 39.54
C TYR A 146 4.52 -17.94 39.77
N SER A 147 3.19 -17.99 39.89
CA SER A 147 2.40 -19.20 40.15
C SER A 147 1.13 -19.23 39.32
N LEU A 148 0.77 -20.41 38.81
CA LEU A 148 -0.48 -20.63 38.06
C LEU A 148 -1.74 -20.37 38.91
N GLY A 149 -1.64 -20.46 40.25
CA GLY A 149 -2.74 -20.17 41.15
C GLY A 149 -3.16 -18.68 41.17
N ASP A 150 -2.26 -17.78 40.83
CA ASP A 150 -2.54 -16.35 40.89
C ASP A 150 -3.46 -15.90 39.73
N ILE A 151 -3.46 -16.65 38.63
CA ILE A 151 -4.30 -16.36 37.45
C ILE A 151 -5.79 -16.40 37.83
N SER A 152 -6.22 -17.44 38.53
CA SER A 152 -7.63 -17.59 38.89
C SER A 152 -8.11 -16.49 39.84
N THR A 153 -7.24 -16.05 40.75
CA THR A 153 -7.54 -14.99 41.71
C THR A 153 -7.72 -13.64 40.97
N ILE A 154 -6.83 -13.32 40.03
CA ILE A 154 -6.89 -12.08 39.27
C ILE A 154 -8.11 -12.07 38.33
N ILE A 155 -8.40 -13.19 37.65
CA ILE A 155 -9.59 -13.30 36.79
C ILE A 155 -10.88 -13.08 37.61
N ASN A 156 -10.98 -13.66 38.79
CA ASN A 156 -12.13 -13.46 39.64
C ASN A 156 -12.26 -12.01 40.14
N GLN A 157 -11.14 -11.37 40.44
CA GLN A 157 -11.11 -9.98 40.88
C GLN A 157 -11.50 -9.01 39.73
N LEU A 158 -11.04 -9.25 38.50
CA LEU A 158 -11.44 -8.47 37.32
C LEU A 158 -12.94 -8.66 37.02
N LYS A 159 -13.46 -9.88 37.09
CA LYS A 159 -14.88 -10.16 36.92
C LYS A 159 -15.75 -9.50 38.01
N SER A 160 -15.27 -9.42 39.24
CA SER A 160 -15.99 -8.73 40.32
C SER A 160 -16.11 -7.22 40.09
N GLN A 161 -15.19 -6.64 39.32
CA GLN A 161 -15.21 -5.23 38.90
C GLN A 161 -15.97 -4.99 37.60
N ASN A 162 -16.72 -5.98 37.12
CA ASN A 162 -17.53 -5.90 35.89
C ASN A 162 -16.71 -5.71 34.62
N VAL A 163 -15.44 -6.18 34.59
CA VAL A 163 -14.57 -6.19 33.43
C VAL A 163 -14.85 -7.44 32.59
N GLN A 164 -15.15 -7.28 31.31
CA GLN A 164 -15.30 -8.40 30.39
C GLN A 164 -13.93 -8.84 29.88
N ILE A 165 -13.61 -10.11 30.00
CA ILE A 165 -12.37 -10.70 29.51
C ILE A 165 -12.70 -11.42 28.19
N TYR A 166 -12.08 -10.99 27.08
CA TYR A 166 -12.33 -11.53 25.74
C TYR A 166 -11.34 -12.62 25.36
N ASP A 167 -10.09 -12.56 25.86
CA ASP A 167 -9.04 -13.54 25.55
C ASP A 167 -8.03 -13.62 26.71
N ILE A 168 -7.42 -14.82 26.91
CA ILE A 168 -6.43 -15.06 27.98
C ILE A 168 -5.20 -15.74 27.40
#